data_9225c64c22b15c88b9ea003696cbae6b
#
_entry.id   9225c64c22b15c88b9ea003696cbae6b
#
_cell.length_a   1.000
_cell.length_b   1.000
_cell.length_c   1.000
_cell.angle_alpha   90.00
_cell.angle_beta   90.00
_cell.angle_gamma   90.00
#
_symmetry.space_group_name_H-M   'P 1'
#
loop_
_entity.id
_entity.type
_entity.pdbx_description
1 polymer ?
#
loop_
_entity_poly.entity_id
_entity_poly.type
_entity_poly.pdbx_seq_one_letter_code
_entity_poly.pdbx_strand_id
1 'polypeptide(L)'
;PVILLSFKDFNGNSFEDSIQSLARILYSAAKDFAFLTENPALNEFDRNDFLKVLHVKGLPFHVQQTVLAEGLKILMQVLRSVYAKEVIVLVDEYDVPLNHARTAGYYNDLFPLLKEMLSGALKDNANLFKGVVTGCLRIAKESVFTDLNNFGSHSVSDTDLAAAVGCTRDE
;
A
#
# COMPACT_ATOMS: atom_id res chain seq x y z
N PRO A 1 8.59 8.28 -10.42
CA PRO A 1 7.67 7.17 -10.57
C PRO A 1 6.49 7.28 -9.60
N VAL A 2 5.36 6.63 -9.94
CA VAL A 2 4.13 6.63 -9.13
C VAL A 2 3.69 5.19 -8.93
N ILE A 3 3.35 4.83 -7.69
CA ILE A 3 2.71 3.57 -7.33
C ILE A 3 1.27 3.88 -6.95
N LEU A 4 0.32 3.14 -7.54
CA LEU A 4 -1.09 3.15 -7.13
C LEU A 4 -1.40 1.81 -6.46
N LEU A 5 -1.83 1.87 -5.19
CA LEU A 5 -2.30 0.73 -4.41
C LEU A 5 -3.76 0.98 -4.07
N SER A 6 -4.68 0.30 -4.75
CA SER A 6 -6.11 0.41 -4.48
C SER A 6 -6.64 -0.84 -3.79
N PHE A 7 -7.33 -0.65 -2.67
CA PHE A 7 -7.99 -1.73 -1.92
C PHE A 7 -9.46 -1.91 -2.33
N LYS A 8 -9.93 -1.22 -3.37
CA LYS A 8 -11.30 -1.28 -3.86
C LYS A 8 -11.81 -2.71 -4.08
N ASP A 9 -10.96 -3.55 -4.68
CA ASP A 9 -11.29 -4.94 -5.01
C ASP A 9 -10.87 -5.93 -3.90
N PHE A 10 -10.59 -5.42 -2.69
CA PHE A 10 -10.28 -6.28 -1.56
C PHE A 10 -11.48 -7.14 -1.20
N ASN A 11 -11.23 -8.45 -1.05
CA ASN A 11 -12.22 -9.43 -0.64
C ASN A 11 -11.55 -10.50 0.22
N GLY A 12 -12.09 -10.72 1.42
CA GLY A 12 -11.57 -11.71 2.36
C GLY A 12 -12.62 -12.06 3.42
N ASN A 13 -13.08 -13.31 3.44
CA ASN A 13 -13.99 -13.81 4.45
C ASN A 13 -13.25 -14.43 5.65
N SER A 14 -11.95 -14.66 5.50
CA SER A 14 -11.02 -15.14 6.53
C SER A 14 -9.70 -14.40 6.45
N PHE A 15 -8.83 -14.59 7.43
CA PHE A 15 -7.48 -14.04 7.39
C PHE A 15 -6.69 -14.57 6.18
N GLU A 16 -6.81 -15.88 5.91
CA GLU A 16 -6.16 -16.53 4.77
C GLU A 16 -6.64 -15.94 3.42
N ASP A 17 -7.94 -15.75 3.24
CA ASP A 17 -8.49 -15.11 2.05
C ASP A 17 -7.98 -13.68 1.89
N SER A 18 -7.81 -12.98 3.01
CA SER A 18 -7.29 -11.62 3.04
C SER A 18 -5.85 -11.54 2.57
N ILE A 19 -5.00 -12.49 2.98
CA ILE A 19 -3.62 -12.60 2.48
C ILE A 19 -3.61 -12.80 0.95
N GLN A 20 -4.47 -13.66 0.42
CA GLN A 20 -4.59 -13.86 -1.03
C GLN A 20 -5.09 -12.59 -1.75
N SER A 21 -6.00 -11.86 -1.13
CA SER A 21 -6.50 -10.60 -1.68
C SER A 21 -5.41 -9.52 -1.70
N LEU A 22 -4.68 -9.34 -0.59
CA LEU A 22 -3.55 -8.43 -0.51
C LEU A 22 -2.44 -8.80 -1.50
N ALA A 23 -2.16 -10.10 -1.68
CA ALA A 23 -1.18 -10.57 -2.65
C ALA A 23 -1.58 -10.19 -4.09
N ARG A 24 -2.86 -10.26 -4.44
CA ARG A 24 -3.35 -9.79 -5.76
C ARG A 24 -3.19 -8.28 -5.92
N ILE A 25 -3.50 -7.52 -4.88
CA ILE A 25 -3.38 -6.06 -4.89
C ILE A 25 -1.93 -5.62 -5.04
N LEU A 26 -1.02 -6.18 -4.25
CA LEU A 26 0.41 -5.88 -4.34
C LEU A 26 0.98 -6.27 -5.72
N TYR A 27 0.63 -7.45 -6.22
CA TYR A 27 1.01 -7.87 -7.57
C TYR A 27 0.50 -6.89 -8.64
N SER A 28 -0.73 -6.43 -8.51
CA SER A 28 -1.31 -5.48 -9.48
C SER A 28 -0.60 -4.14 -9.48
N ALA A 29 -0.12 -3.67 -8.33
CA ALA A 29 0.69 -2.46 -8.22
C ALA A 29 2.11 -2.63 -8.81
N ALA A 30 2.63 -3.86 -8.80
CA ALA A 30 4.01 -4.15 -9.19
C ALA A 30 4.18 -4.64 -10.64
N LYS A 31 3.17 -5.31 -11.22
CA LYS A 31 3.27 -6.01 -12.51
C LYS A 31 3.68 -5.13 -13.69
N ASP A 32 3.23 -3.88 -13.70
CA ASP A 32 3.53 -2.94 -14.78
C ASP A 32 4.99 -2.50 -14.79
N PHE A 33 5.72 -2.79 -13.71
CA PHE A 33 7.15 -2.56 -13.53
C PHE A 33 7.99 -3.83 -13.72
N ALA A 34 7.38 -4.98 -14.08
CA ALA A 34 8.08 -6.26 -14.18
C ALA A 34 9.30 -6.22 -15.12
N PHE A 35 9.26 -5.39 -16.17
CA PHE A 35 10.38 -5.19 -17.09
C PHE A 35 11.66 -4.65 -16.40
N LEU A 36 11.55 -4.08 -15.21
CA LEU A 36 12.70 -3.59 -14.44
C LEU A 36 13.58 -4.73 -13.92
N THR A 37 13.09 -5.96 -13.87
CA THR A 37 13.90 -7.14 -13.48
C THR A 37 15.13 -7.34 -14.38
N GLU A 38 15.04 -6.89 -15.63
CA GLU A 38 16.15 -6.96 -16.61
C GLU A 38 17.05 -5.71 -16.56
N ASN A 39 16.72 -4.71 -15.73
CA ASN A 39 17.45 -3.45 -15.72
C ASN A 39 18.82 -3.61 -15.02
N PRO A 40 19.94 -3.20 -15.69
CA PRO A 40 21.27 -3.33 -15.12
C PRO A 40 21.54 -2.43 -13.89
N ALA A 41 20.70 -1.42 -13.64
CA ALA A 41 20.79 -0.59 -12.45
C ALA A 41 20.34 -1.31 -11.17
N LEU A 42 19.62 -2.44 -11.29
CA LEU A 42 19.26 -3.25 -10.15
C LEU A 42 20.39 -4.20 -9.78
N ASN A 43 20.86 -4.14 -8.55
CA ASN A 43 21.72 -5.15 -7.98
C ASN A 43 20.96 -6.48 -7.80
N GLU A 44 21.69 -7.57 -7.57
CA GLU A 44 21.12 -8.91 -7.46
C GLU A 44 20.14 -9.05 -6.29
N PHE A 45 20.39 -8.39 -5.16
CA PHE A 45 19.52 -8.46 -3.97
C PHE A 45 18.18 -7.80 -4.24
N ASP A 46 18.19 -6.55 -4.73
CA ASP A 46 16.97 -5.81 -5.07
C ASP A 46 16.14 -6.55 -6.13
N ARG A 47 16.81 -7.16 -7.13
CA ARG A 47 16.16 -7.98 -8.16
C ARG A 47 15.47 -9.18 -7.56
N ASN A 48 16.16 -9.93 -6.68
CA ASN A 48 15.61 -11.13 -6.05
C ASN A 48 14.42 -10.79 -5.15
N ASP A 49 14.48 -9.70 -4.39
CA ASP A 49 13.36 -9.26 -3.55
C ASP A 49 12.18 -8.77 -4.39
N PHE A 50 12.44 -8.07 -5.49
CA PHE A 50 11.38 -7.67 -6.41
C PHE A 50 10.72 -8.86 -7.11
N LEU A 51 11.48 -9.90 -7.47
CA LEU A 51 10.93 -11.15 -7.99
C LEU A 51 9.97 -11.81 -6.98
N LYS A 52 10.27 -11.79 -5.68
CA LYS A 52 9.32 -12.28 -4.65
C LYS A 52 8.02 -11.49 -4.66
N VAL A 53 8.08 -10.16 -4.81
CA VAL A 53 6.88 -9.32 -4.93
C VAL A 53 6.05 -9.69 -6.16
N LEU A 54 6.69 -9.88 -7.31
CA LEU A 54 6.02 -10.27 -8.56
C LEU A 54 5.41 -11.68 -8.50
N HIS A 55 5.99 -12.58 -7.70
CA HIS A 55 5.51 -13.95 -7.55
C HIS A 55 4.73 -14.19 -6.24
N VAL A 56 4.39 -13.15 -5.50
CA VAL A 56 3.78 -13.24 -4.16
C VAL A 56 2.57 -14.16 -4.09
N LYS A 57 1.74 -14.20 -5.12
CA LYS A 57 0.55 -15.08 -5.18
C LYS A 57 0.84 -16.58 -5.15
N GLY A 58 2.04 -16.99 -5.57
CA GLY A 58 2.46 -18.40 -5.62
C GLY A 58 3.34 -18.83 -4.45
N LEU A 59 3.66 -17.92 -3.52
CA LEU A 59 4.51 -18.23 -2.38
C LEU A 59 3.75 -18.96 -1.27
N PRO A 60 4.44 -19.73 -0.41
CA PRO A 60 3.85 -20.29 0.79
C PRO A 60 3.27 -19.22 1.70
N PHE A 61 2.19 -19.52 2.43
CA PHE A 61 1.40 -18.57 3.22
C PHE A 61 2.24 -17.69 4.16
N HIS A 62 3.15 -18.28 4.94
CA HIS A 62 4.02 -17.52 5.85
C HIS A 62 5.00 -16.60 5.11
N VAL A 63 5.45 -16.98 3.91
CA VAL A 63 6.32 -16.14 3.06
C VAL A 63 5.51 -15.00 2.46
N GLN A 64 4.26 -15.26 2.07
CA GLN A 64 3.37 -14.21 1.58
C GLN A 64 3.22 -13.08 2.60
N GLN A 65 3.03 -13.38 3.88
CA GLN A 65 2.89 -12.36 4.93
C GLN A 65 4.13 -11.46 5.00
N THR A 66 5.33 -12.03 5.00
CA THR A 66 6.58 -11.26 4.99
C THR A 66 6.71 -10.39 3.73
N VAL A 67 6.41 -10.96 2.57
CA VAL A 67 6.47 -10.21 1.30
C VAL A 67 5.40 -9.11 1.25
N LEU A 68 4.23 -9.31 1.84
CA LEU A 68 3.19 -8.28 1.93
C LEU A 68 3.61 -7.14 2.85
N ALA A 69 4.21 -7.43 4.00
CA ALA A 69 4.69 -6.42 4.95
C ALA A 69 5.74 -5.49 4.30
N GLU A 70 6.65 -6.03 3.53
CA GLU A 70 7.80 -5.31 2.96
C GLU A 70 7.62 -4.90 1.49
N GLY A 71 6.68 -5.50 0.77
CA GLY A 71 6.62 -5.47 -0.69
C GLY A 71 6.44 -4.08 -1.29
N LEU A 72 5.67 -3.21 -0.64
CA LEU A 72 5.50 -1.83 -1.11
C LEU A 72 6.82 -1.05 -0.97
N LYS A 73 7.55 -1.24 0.13
CA LYS A 73 8.87 -0.65 0.35
C LYS A 73 9.91 -1.16 -0.65
N ILE A 74 9.89 -2.47 -0.95
CA ILE A 74 10.76 -3.09 -1.97
C ILE A 74 10.49 -2.47 -3.33
N LEU A 75 9.22 -2.34 -3.73
CA LEU A 75 8.84 -1.73 -5.01
C LEU A 75 9.33 -0.28 -5.10
N MET A 76 9.20 0.51 -4.03
CA MET A 76 9.72 1.88 -3.97
C MET A 76 11.24 1.93 -4.13
N GLN A 77 11.97 1.03 -3.49
CA GLN A 77 13.43 0.93 -3.59
C GLN A 77 13.87 0.62 -5.03
N VAL A 78 13.23 -0.35 -5.67
CA VAL A 78 13.49 -0.72 -7.07
C VAL A 78 13.26 0.47 -8.01
N LEU A 79 12.13 1.15 -7.86
CA LEU A 79 11.80 2.31 -8.68
C LEU A 79 12.80 3.46 -8.47
N ARG A 80 13.19 3.72 -7.23
CA ARG A 80 14.20 4.73 -6.95
C ARG A 80 15.56 4.39 -7.54
N SER A 81 16.00 3.14 -7.43
CA SER A 81 17.29 2.67 -7.97
C SER A 81 17.37 2.84 -9.48
N VAL A 82 16.28 2.56 -10.20
CA VAL A 82 16.25 2.64 -11.67
C VAL A 82 16.02 4.07 -12.17
N TYR A 83 15.08 4.80 -11.56
CA TYR A 83 14.72 6.14 -12.06
C TYR A 83 15.53 7.28 -11.42
N ALA A 84 16.33 7.00 -10.39
CA ALA A 84 17.06 7.99 -9.59
C ALA A 84 16.18 9.13 -9.05
N LYS A 85 14.90 8.83 -8.79
CA LYS A 85 13.89 9.78 -8.29
C LYS A 85 13.07 9.13 -7.17
N GLU A 86 12.70 9.92 -6.19
CA GLU A 86 11.76 9.52 -5.15
C GLU A 86 10.39 9.17 -5.74
N VAL A 87 9.63 8.34 -5.02
CA VAL A 87 8.40 7.71 -5.47
C VAL A 87 7.20 8.42 -4.88
N ILE A 88 6.18 8.65 -5.69
CA ILE A 88 4.84 9.03 -5.21
C ILE A 88 4.06 7.75 -4.95
N VAL A 89 3.45 7.64 -3.77
CA VAL A 89 2.59 6.51 -3.40
C VAL A 89 1.17 7.01 -3.19
N LEU A 90 0.27 6.45 -3.98
CA LEU A 90 -1.17 6.70 -3.90
C LEU A 90 -1.84 5.45 -3.34
N VAL A 91 -2.51 5.57 -2.20
CA VAL A 91 -3.24 4.48 -1.55
C VAL A 91 -4.72 4.85 -1.53
N ASP A 92 -5.53 4.03 -2.17
CA ASP A 92 -6.96 4.25 -2.28
C ASP A 92 -7.75 3.22 -1.46
N GLU A 93 -8.79 3.70 -0.75
CA GLU A 93 -9.69 2.89 0.08
C GLU A 93 -8.95 2.05 1.14
N TYR A 94 -7.98 2.64 1.84
CA TYR A 94 -7.12 1.94 2.83
C TYR A 94 -7.91 1.27 3.97
N ASP A 95 -9.10 1.74 4.26
CA ASP A 95 -9.97 1.28 5.34
C ASP A 95 -10.80 0.03 4.97
N VAL A 96 -10.95 -0.27 3.68
CA VAL A 96 -11.75 -1.41 3.20
C VAL A 96 -11.29 -2.75 3.79
N PRO A 97 -9.99 -3.12 3.79
CA PRO A 97 -9.53 -4.38 4.39
C PRO A 97 -9.85 -4.47 5.89
N LEU A 98 -9.71 -3.37 6.62
CA LEU A 98 -9.95 -3.34 8.07
C LEU A 98 -11.43 -3.43 8.41
N ASN A 99 -12.30 -2.84 7.59
CA ASN A 99 -13.74 -2.96 7.75
C ASN A 99 -14.22 -4.39 7.50
N HIS A 100 -13.70 -5.04 6.45
CA HIS A 100 -13.97 -6.47 6.20
C HIS A 100 -13.50 -7.33 7.37
N ALA A 101 -12.27 -7.15 7.82
CA ALA A 101 -11.69 -7.92 8.93
C ALA A 101 -12.47 -7.73 10.23
N ARG A 102 -12.95 -6.51 10.52
CA ARG A 102 -13.78 -6.23 11.70
C ARG A 102 -15.12 -6.97 11.61
N THR A 103 -15.77 -6.94 10.47
CA THR A 103 -17.06 -7.62 10.26
C THR A 103 -16.92 -9.14 10.34
N ALA A 104 -15.82 -9.69 9.81
CA ALA A 104 -15.57 -11.13 9.77
C ALA A 104 -14.81 -11.67 11.00
N GLY A 105 -14.37 -10.81 11.93
CA GLY A 105 -13.81 -11.20 13.23
C GLY A 105 -12.32 -11.50 13.27
N TYR A 106 -11.54 -11.19 12.19
CA TYR A 106 -10.08 -11.40 12.15
C TYR A 106 -9.27 -10.07 12.11
N TYR A 107 -9.86 -9.00 12.63
CA TYR A 107 -9.23 -7.66 12.66
C TYR A 107 -7.84 -7.66 13.32
N ASN A 108 -7.70 -8.36 14.45
CA ASN A 108 -6.47 -8.39 15.23
C ASN A 108 -5.31 -9.10 14.49
N ASP A 109 -5.63 -9.97 13.54
CA ASP A 109 -4.65 -10.68 12.72
C ASP A 109 -4.22 -9.83 11.51
N LEU A 110 -5.16 -9.15 10.87
CA LEU A 110 -4.90 -8.37 9.66
C LEU A 110 -4.29 -7.00 9.95
N PHE A 111 -4.73 -6.33 11.05
CA PHE A 111 -4.31 -4.97 11.37
C PHE A 111 -2.78 -4.80 11.48
N PRO A 112 -2.03 -5.67 12.22
CA PRO A 112 -0.59 -5.55 12.31
C PRO A 112 0.11 -5.63 10.94
N LEU A 113 -0.32 -6.56 10.09
CA LEU A 113 0.25 -6.74 8.75
C LEU A 113 0.02 -5.51 7.86
N LEU A 114 -1.22 -5.01 7.82
CA LEU A 114 -1.54 -3.83 7.02
C LEU A 114 -0.84 -2.58 7.54
N LYS A 115 -0.74 -2.44 8.86
CA LYS A 115 0.03 -1.37 9.51
C LYS A 115 1.50 -1.42 9.09
N GLU A 116 2.13 -2.59 9.14
CA GLU A 116 3.53 -2.77 8.76
C GLU A 116 3.75 -2.44 7.28
N MET A 117 2.91 -2.95 6.38
CA MET A 117 2.95 -2.68 4.95
C MET A 117 2.90 -1.18 4.64
N LEU A 118 1.94 -0.47 5.21
CA LEU A 118 1.73 0.95 4.93
C LEU A 118 2.74 1.84 5.67
N SER A 119 3.05 1.56 6.93
CA SER A 119 4.02 2.35 7.69
C SER A 119 5.43 2.20 7.13
N GLY A 120 5.84 1.01 6.71
CA GLY A 120 7.15 0.77 6.10
C GLY A 120 7.36 1.55 4.79
N ALA A 121 6.27 1.82 4.07
CA ALA A 121 6.31 2.62 2.85
C ALA A 121 6.23 4.13 3.12
N LEU A 122 5.40 4.57 4.09
CA LEU A 122 5.02 5.97 4.25
C LEU A 122 5.74 6.68 5.40
N LYS A 123 6.34 5.93 6.36
CA LYS A 123 7.05 6.49 7.50
C LYS A 123 8.56 6.45 7.28
N ASP A 124 9.24 7.59 7.47
CA ASP A 124 10.70 7.70 7.48
C ASP A 124 11.40 6.95 6.32
N ASN A 125 10.74 6.90 5.16
CA ASN A 125 11.24 6.20 3.98
C ASN A 125 11.91 7.18 3.02
N ALA A 126 13.23 7.07 2.89
CA ALA A 126 14.05 7.94 2.00
C ALA A 126 13.67 7.81 0.51
N ASN A 127 12.93 6.76 0.13
CA ASN A 127 12.47 6.58 -1.25
C ASN A 127 11.15 7.30 -1.54
N LEU A 128 10.47 7.82 -0.50
CA LEU A 128 9.16 8.47 -0.63
C LEU A 128 9.32 9.96 -0.92
N PHE A 129 8.75 10.42 -2.03
CA PHE A 129 8.54 11.84 -2.31
C PHE A 129 7.26 12.36 -1.64
N LYS A 130 6.14 11.69 -1.89
CA LYS A 130 4.83 12.05 -1.35
C LYS A 130 3.91 10.83 -1.27
N GLY A 131 3.21 10.69 -0.14
CA GLY A 131 2.11 9.74 0.04
C GLY A 131 0.77 10.46 0.04
N VAL A 132 -0.21 9.90 -0.67
CA VAL A 132 -1.61 10.31 -0.60
C VAL A 132 -2.43 9.08 -0.28
N VAL A 133 -3.26 9.18 0.76
CA VAL A 133 -4.07 8.05 1.23
C VAL A 133 -5.52 8.50 1.33
N THR A 134 -6.42 7.75 0.69
CA THR A 134 -7.86 8.00 0.73
C THR A 134 -8.61 6.87 1.42
N GLY A 135 -9.73 7.20 2.05
CA GLY A 135 -10.63 6.25 2.70
C GLY A 135 -11.89 6.93 3.20
N CYS A 136 -12.96 6.15 3.38
CA CYS A 136 -14.27 6.67 3.81
C CYS A 136 -14.36 6.87 5.33
N LEU A 137 -13.63 6.08 6.10
CA LEU A 137 -13.70 6.12 7.56
C LEU A 137 -12.40 6.67 8.15
N ARG A 138 -12.49 7.74 8.95
CA ARG A 138 -11.46 8.02 9.93
C ARG A 138 -11.46 6.88 10.95
N ILE A 139 -10.57 5.91 10.78
CA ILE A 139 -10.29 4.90 11.82
C ILE A 139 -9.48 5.62 12.90
N ALA A 140 -10.20 6.36 13.77
CA ALA A 140 -9.72 7.59 14.40
C ALA A 140 -8.87 7.40 15.66
N LYS A 141 -8.67 6.23 16.20
CA LYS A 141 -7.89 6.08 17.46
C LYS A 141 -6.91 4.90 17.49
N GLU A 142 -7.03 3.97 16.58
CA GLU A 142 -6.13 2.82 16.46
C GLU A 142 -5.55 2.79 15.05
N SER A 143 -5.27 3.97 14.50
CA SER A 143 -5.04 4.09 13.08
C SER A 143 -3.70 3.48 12.67
N VAL A 144 -3.71 2.83 11.54
CA VAL A 144 -2.52 2.44 10.77
C VAL A 144 -1.48 3.55 10.72
N PHE A 145 -1.90 4.79 10.91
CA PHE A 145 -1.10 6.02 10.76
C PHE A 145 -0.83 6.76 12.08
N THR A 146 -1.16 6.22 13.27
CA THR A 146 -0.93 6.90 14.58
C THR A 146 0.52 7.26 14.83
N ASP A 147 1.46 6.54 14.23
CA ASP A 147 2.89 6.75 14.39
C ASP A 147 3.50 7.64 13.29
N LEU A 148 2.67 8.20 12.39
CA LEU A 148 3.09 9.07 11.30
C LEU A 148 2.95 10.55 11.70
N ASN A 149 4.01 11.13 12.24
CA ASN A 149 4.02 12.52 12.74
C ASN A 149 3.90 13.59 11.64
N ASN A 150 4.04 13.21 10.37
CA ASN A 150 4.08 14.09 9.20
C ASN A 150 2.87 13.90 8.25
N PHE A 151 1.76 13.37 8.76
CA PHE A 151 0.55 13.15 8.00
C PHE A 151 -0.41 14.35 8.16
N GLY A 152 -0.63 15.12 7.09
CA GLY A 152 -1.73 16.06 7.00
C GLY A 152 -3.05 15.30 6.77
N SER A 153 -4.04 15.47 7.63
CA SER A 153 -5.37 14.86 7.46
C SER A 153 -6.37 15.90 7.02
N HIS A 154 -7.02 15.63 5.90
CA HIS A 154 -8.09 16.46 5.34
C HIS A 154 -9.39 15.67 5.31
N SER A 155 -10.52 16.36 5.56
CA SER A 155 -11.85 15.77 5.46
C SER A 155 -12.68 16.51 4.42
N VAL A 156 -13.80 15.95 4.01
CA VAL A 156 -14.75 16.60 3.09
C VAL A 156 -15.31 17.94 3.66
N SER A 157 -15.12 18.18 4.96
CA SER A 157 -15.51 19.42 5.61
C SER A 157 -14.42 20.51 5.55
N ASP A 158 -13.21 20.18 5.12
CA ASP A 158 -12.09 21.09 5.07
C ASP A 158 -12.15 21.93 3.78
N THR A 159 -12.13 23.24 3.92
CA THR A 159 -12.28 24.17 2.79
C THR A 159 -11.09 24.15 1.83
N ASP A 160 -9.91 23.74 2.30
CA ASP A 160 -8.66 23.78 1.53
C ASP A 160 -8.66 22.86 0.30
N LEU A 161 -9.44 21.79 0.33
CA LEU A 161 -9.57 20.82 -0.77
C LEU A 161 -10.97 20.81 -1.39
N ALA A 162 -11.88 21.67 -0.95
CA ALA A 162 -13.26 21.68 -1.40
C ALA A 162 -13.43 21.88 -2.92
N ALA A 163 -12.47 22.57 -3.56
CA ALA A 163 -12.47 22.77 -5.01
C ALA A 163 -11.83 21.60 -5.80
N ALA A 164 -11.14 20.67 -5.11
CA ALA A 164 -10.41 19.56 -5.75
C ALA A 164 -11.09 18.20 -5.49
N VAL A 165 -11.97 18.12 -4.51
CA VAL A 165 -12.61 16.85 -4.10
C VAL A 165 -14.11 17.09 -3.88
N GLY A 166 -14.95 16.38 -4.63
CA GLY A 166 -16.41 16.50 -4.58
C GLY A 166 -16.98 17.19 -5.81
N CYS A 167 -18.32 17.35 -5.82
CA CYS A 167 -19.04 18.10 -6.85
C CYS A 167 -19.42 19.49 -6.33
N THR A 168 -19.31 20.50 -7.16
CA THR A 168 -19.84 21.82 -6.88
C THR A 168 -21.37 21.82 -7.08
N ARG A 169 -22.07 22.87 -6.57
CA ARG A 169 -23.53 22.98 -6.77
C ARG A 169 -23.94 23.18 -8.23
N ASP A 170 -22.99 23.56 -9.08
CA ASP A 170 -23.20 23.85 -10.50
C ASP A 170 -22.83 22.67 -11.42
N GLU A 171 -22.33 21.58 -10.85
CA GLU A 171 -22.04 20.28 -11.47
C GLU A 171 -23.12 19.24 -11.14
#